data_45439f17ce0346bade10bb37bb53bb66
#
_entry.id   45439f17ce0346bade10bb37bb53bb66
#
_cell.length_a   1.000
_cell.length_b   1.000
_cell.length_c   1.000
_cell.angle_alpha   90.00
_cell.angle_beta   90.00
_cell.angle_gamma   90.00
#
_symmetry.space_group_name_H-M   'P 1'
#
loop_
_entity.id
_entity.type
_entity.pdbx_description
1 polymer ?
#
loop_
_entity_poly.entity_id
_entity_poly.type
_entity_poly.pdbx_seq_one_letter_code
_entity_poly.pdbx_strand_id
1 'polypeptide(L)'
;MPLDSERRHGTPAESGASVAGEPGELADGDTAEARAAWEAKLRGIQAITDRALSSLDPQSMLEALVERVREVLQADTSAVLLLDRPSGHLVARAASGLEEEVQQGVRIPVGRGFAGRIAAQGRPVVLDDVDHTEVVNAILLEKGIRSLMGAPLLVDGQAIGVLHVGTLTPRTFTTQDVDLLQLTADRAALAVQALTSQLDRAAAAALQRSLLPSALPSLPGVQMAARYVPGTGNVGGDWYDVFALPSGELCAVIGDVAGSGLRAAAIMGRVRSALRAYALETSNPADILTRLQAKLQYFEPNAMVTVLCAVFTPDLDRIAFSSAGHLPPVLARPGQRAETVNLTNDLLIGVPDTRGRHVTTIEMPPGGVLCMYTDGLIERRDRPIDYGIGRLTEALTPSDPEVACASVMTALADVGPHSDDLALLIIRRDPAPPGSFPASAEPGEG
;
A
#
# COMPACT_ATOMS: atom_id res chain seq x y z
N MET A 1 42.43 27.69 39.26
CA MET A 1 43.01 28.31 40.47
C MET A 1 41.98 29.21 41.09
N PRO A 2 41.96 29.20 42.36
CA PRO A 2 40.86 28.74 43.24
C PRO A 2 40.51 29.83 44.26
N LEU A 3 39.67 29.43 45.21
CA LEU A 3 39.51 29.86 46.62
C LEU A 3 38.05 30.25 46.86
N ASP A 4 37.31 29.52 47.56
CA ASP A 4 37.39 29.00 48.94
C ASP A 4 36.62 29.87 49.95
N SER A 5 35.89 29.15 50.76
CA SER A 5 35.54 29.32 52.16
C SER A 5 34.32 30.20 52.47
N GLU A 6 33.46 29.92 53.39
CA GLU A 6 33.38 29.09 54.61
C GLU A 6 32.00 29.27 55.29
N ARG A 7 31.40 28.18 55.72
CA ARG A 7 30.79 27.85 57.02
C ARG A 7 30.19 28.96 57.94
N ARG A 8 28.98 28.67 58.41
CA ARG A 8 28.69 28.39 59.88
C ARG A 8 27.18 28.14 60.08
N HIS A 9 26.85 27.03 60.58
CA HIS A 9 26.20 26.55 61.82
C HIS A 9 25.19 27.45 62.53
N GLY A 10 24.02 26.83 62.86
CA GLY A 10 23.15 27.29 63.95
C GLY A 10 21.78 26.58 63.96
N THR A 11 21.67 25.44 64.62
CA THR A 11 20.47 24.95 65.33
C THR A 11 20.64 25.29 66.85
N PRO A 12 19.63 25.18 67.76
CA PRO A 12 18.25 24.62 67.69
C PRO A 12 17.20 25.46 68.46
N ALA A 13 15.90 25.08 68.41
CA ALA A 13 15.13 24.94 69.70
C ALA A 13 13.71 24.41 69.42
N GLU A 14 13.37 23.35 70.10
CA GLU A 14 12.09 22.70 70.27
C GLU A 14 11.04 23.63 70.92
N SER A 15 9.76 23.47 70.56
CA SER A 15 8.69 23.39 71.54
C SER A 15 7.43 22.75 70.90
N GLY A 16 6.96 21.69 71.49
CA GLY A 16 5.84 20.87 71.11
C GLY A 16 4.48 21.49 71.35
N ALA A 17 3.50 20.93 70.65
CA ALA A 17 2.14 20.68 71.15
C ALA A 17 1.49 19.61 70.29
N SER A 18 1.26 18.48 70.91
CA SER A 18 0.41 17.38 70.50
C SER A 18 -1.05 17.84 70.42
N VAL A 19 -1.69 17.52 69.19
CA VAL A 19 -3.12 17.23 69.17
C VAL A 19 -3.28 16.04 68.19
N ALA A 20 -3.58 14.90 68.76
CA ALA A 20 -4.06 13.73 68.06
C ALA A 20 -5.48 14.02 67.58
N GLY A 21 -5.67 14.01 66.23
CA GLY A 21 -6.94 13.87 65.58
C GLY A 21 -6.86 12.58 64.75
N GLU A 22 -7.69 11.60 65.10
CA GLU A 22 -7.87 10.36 64.34
C GLU A 22 -8.19 10.66 62.89
N PRO A 23 -7.61 9.97 61.91
CA PRO A 23 -8.09 10.04 60.55
C PRO A 23 -9.38 9.25 60.46
N GLY A 24 -10.49 9.94 60.22
CA GLY A 24 -11.78 9.37 59.96
C GLY A 24 -11.69 8.38 58.80
N GLU A 25 -12.18 7.19 59.07
CA GLU A 25 -12.62 6.20 58.05
C GLU A 25 -13.68 6.84 57.17
N LEU A 26 -13.24 7.44 56.04
CA LEU A 26 -14.11 7.87 54.95
C LEU A 26 -13.61 7.27 53.66
N ALA A 27 -14.47 6.38 53.10
CA ALA A 27 -14.61 6.11 51.69
C ALA A 27 -13.69 5.08 50.99
N ASP A 28 -13.49 3.90 51.56
CA ASP A 28 -13.02 2.75 50.75
C ASP A 28 -14.13 2.12 49.90
N GLY A 29 -15.40 2.26 50.31
CA GLY A 29 -16.55 1.76 49.52
C GLY A 29 -16.84 2.60 48.29
N ASP A 30 -16.81 3.91 48.38
CA ASP A 30 -17.09 4.83 47.23
C ASP A 30 -16.02 4.74 46.16
N THR A 31 -14.78 4.50 46.50
CA THR A 31 -13.67 4.34 45.55
C THR A 31 -13.73 2.99 44.83
N ALA A 32 -14.18 1.91 45.49
CA ALA A 32 -14.31 0.59 44.90
C ALA A 32 -15.50 0.51 43.93
N GLU A 33 -16.64 1.11 44.25
CA GLU A 33 -17.80 1.20 43.34
C GLU A 33 -17.51 2.09 42.13
N ALA A 34 -16.89 3.23 42.32
CA ALA A 34 -16.46 4.11 41.24
C ALA A 34 -15.46 3.42 40.29
N ARG A 35 -14.53 2.64 40.85
CA ARG A 35 -13.56 1.85 40.08
C ARG A 35 -14.23 0.72 39.29
N ALA A 36 -15.14 -0.01 39.91
CA ALA A 36 -15.92 -1.07 39.24
C ALA A 36 -16.80 -0.52 38.11
N ALA A 37 -17.44 0.63 38.34
CA ALA A 37 -18.22 1.33 37.30
C ALA A 37 -17.32 1.80 36.14
N TRP A 38 -16.13 2.32 36.41
CA TRP A 38 -15.14 2.69 35.42
C TRP A 38 -14.67 1.49 34.58
N GLU A 39 -14.32 0.38 35.24
CA GLU A 39 -13.91 -0.86 34.56
C GLU A 39 -15.03 -1.45 33.71
N ALA A 40 -16.29 -1.32 34.14
CA ALA A 40 -17.44 -1.73 33.35
C ALA A 40 -17.64 -0.86 32.10
N LYS A 41 -17.43 0.46 32.21
CA LYS A 41 -17.44 1.41 31.08
C LYS A 41 -16.35 1.07 30.07
N LEU A 42 -15.12 0.80 30.52
CA LEU A 42 -14.00 0.38 29.67
C LEU A 42 -14.27 -0.94 28.94
N ARG A 43 -14.79 -1.96 29.65
CA ARG A 43 -15.16 -3.24 29.03
C ARG A 43 -16.23 -3.08 27.97
N GLY A 44 -17.21 -2.20 28.19
CA GLY A 44 -18.24 -1.89 27.20
C GLY A 44 -17.69 -1.31 25.89
N ILE A 45 -16.71 -0.43 25.98
CA ILE A 45 -16.01 0.16 24.82
C ILE A 45 -15.11 -0.88 24.13
N GLN A 46 -14.38 -1.71 24.92
CA GLN A 46 -13.54 -2.78 24.39
C GLN A 46 -14.34 -3.79 23.57
N ALA A 47 -15.50 -4.23 24.08
CA ALA A 47 -16.35 -5.21 23.40
C ALA A 47 -16.86 -4.74 22.03
N ILE A 48 -16.99 -3.42 21.81
CA ILE A 48 -17.41 -2.86 20.52
C ILE A 48 -16.25 -2.85 19.54
N THR A 49 -15.08 -2.39 19.96
CA THR A 49 -13.88 -2.40 19.11
C THR A 49 -13.46 -3.82 18.74
N ASP A 50 -13.55 -4.78 19.64
CA ASP A 50 -13.23 -6.18 19.37
C ASP A 50 -14.25 -6.84 18.40
N ARG A 51 -15.54 -6.52 18.55
CA ARG A 51 -16.58 -7.00 17.63
C ARG A 51 -16.48 -6.33 16.26
N ALA A 52 -16.05 -5.08 16.21
CA ALA A 52 -15.87 -4.32 15.00
C ALA A 52 -14.66 -4.82 14.16
N LEU A 53 -13.60 -5.26 14.82
CA LEU A 53 -12.45 -5.91 14.14
C LEU A 53 -12.85 -7.25 13.49
N SER A 54 -13.94 -7.87 13.91
CA SER A 54 -14.50 -9.10 13.33
C SER A 54 -15.57 -8.84 12.26
N SER A 55 -16.09 -7.61 12.10
CA SER A 55 -17.04 -7.21 11.06
C SER A 55 -16.33 -6.40 9.98
N LEU A 56 -16.57 -6.74 8.70
CA LEU A 56 -15.93 -6.08 7.54
C LEU A 56 -16.56 -4.73 7.15
N ASP A 57 -17.42 -4.15 8.00
CA ASP A 57 -18.09 -2.88 7.73
C ASP A 57 -17.61 -1.76 8.67
N PRO A 58 -16.71 -0.87 8.17
CA PRO A 58 -16.18 0.26 8.92
C PRO A 58 -17.27 1.26 9.35
N GLN A 59 -18.32 1.41 8.55
CA GLN A 59 -19.36 2.39 8.80
C GLN A 59 -20.20 1.99 10.03
N SER A 60 -20.69 0.77 10.05
CA SER A 60 -21.45 0.23 11.19
C SER A 60 -20.65 0.23 12.49
N MET A 61 -19.33 0.04 12.39
CA MET A 61 -18.44 0.16 13.54
C MET A 61 -18.42 1.58 14.11
N LEU A 62 -18.23 2.57 13.28
CA LEU A 62 -18.18 3.97 13.72
C LEU A 62 -19.52 4.42 14.30
N GLU A 63 -20.64 3.99 13.71
CA GLU A 63 -21.99 4.26 14.21
C GLU A 63 -22.20 3.66 15.61
N ALA A 64 -21.85 2.39 15.80
CA ALA A 64 -21.93 1.74 17.12
C ALA A 64 -21.01 2.41 18.14
N LEU A 65 -19.84 2.88 17.72
CA LEU A 65 -18.88 3.57 18.58
C LEU A 65 -19.46 4.90 19.09
N VAL A 66 -19.96 5.76 18.19
CA VAL A 66 -20.48 7.08 18.59
C VAL A 66 -21.69 6.94 19.49
N GLU A 67 -22.58 5.98 19.22
CA GLU A 67 -23.72 5.71 20.08
C GLU A 67 -23.27 5.31 21.49
N ARG A 68 -22.30 4.38 21.59
CA ARG A 68 -21.81 3.92 22.88
C ARG A 68 -21.06 4.99 23.66
N VAL A 69 -20.25 5.80 22.98
CA VAL A 69 -19.54 6.92 23.61
C VAL A 69 -20.54 7.93 24.18
N ARG A 70 -21.60 8.25 23.41
CA ARG A 70 -22.68 9.13 23.85
C ARG A 70 -23.35 8.62 25.14
N GLU A 71 -23.71 7.33 25.17
CA GLU A 71 -24.32 6.70 26.35
C GLU A 71 -23.41 6.70 27.57
N VAL A 72 -22.15 6.24 27.40
CA VAL A 72 -21.19 6.06 28.49
C VAL A 72 -20.79 7.38 29.12
N LEU A 73 -20.62 8.42 28.30
CA LEU A 73 -20.29 9.77 28.76
C LEU A 73 -21.54 10.58 29.11
N GLN A 74 -22.76 10.00 28.96
CA GLN A 74 -24.01 10.70 29.21
C GLN A 74 -24.06 12.05 28.49
N ALA A 75 -23.63 12.07 27.24
CA ALA A 75 -23.65 13.24 26.38
C ALA A 75 -24.92 13.25 25.51
N ASP A 76 -25.33 14.41 25.01
CA ASP A 76 -26.47 14.55 24.13
C ASP A 76 -26.09 14.20 22.69
N THR A 77 -24.82 14.43 22.32
CA THR A 77 -24.31 14.20 20.97
C THR A 77 -22.93 13.56 20.98
N SER A 78 -22.62 12.81 19.93
CA SER A 78 -21.29 12.28 19.66
C SER A 78 -21.05 12.20 18.15
N ALA A 79 -19.83 12.49 17.69
CA ALA A 79 -19.46 12.34 16.28
C ALA A 79 -17.99 11.97 16.08
N VAL A 80 -17.74 11.25 14.98
CA VAL A 80 -16.41 10.94 14.47
C VAL A 80 -16.22 11.62 13.12
N LEU A 81 -15.15 12.39 13.03
CA LEU A 81 -14.67 12.98 11.78
C LEU A 81 -13.35 12.33 11.42
N LEU A 82 -13.20 11.88 10.16
CA LEU A 82 -11.94 11.32 9.66
C LEU A 82 -11.24 12.30 8.73
N LEU A 83 -9.91 12.29 8.76
CA LEU A 83 -9.08 13.16 7.93
C LEU A 83 -9.04 12.64 6.48
N ASP A 84 -9.57 13.45 5.59
CA ASP A 84 -9.33 13.33 4.13
C ASP A 84 -7.97 13.97 3.81
N ARG A 85 -6.91 13.15 3.75
CA ARG A 85 -5.54 13.62 3.55
C ARG A 85 -5.33 14.44 2.28
N PRO A 86 -5.94 14.09 1.11
CA PRO A 86 -5.79 14.88 -0.11
C PRO A 86 -6.33 16.31 0.01
N SER A 87 -7.46 16.51 0.69
CA SER A 87 -8.07 17.85 0.84
C SER A 87 -7.63 18.58 2.11
N GLY A 88 -7.00 17.90 3.08
CA GLY A 88 -6.63 18.48 4.37
C GLY A 88 -7.83 18.83 5.27
N HIS A 89 -8.98 18.16 5.05
CA HIS A 89 -10.21 18.40 5.81
C HIS A 89 -10.60 17.18 6.64
N LEU A 90 -11.12 17.43 7.82
CA LEU A 90 -11.88 16.46 8.57
C LEU A 90 -13.29 16.34 8.00
N VAL A 91 -13.76 15.13 7.75
CA VAL A 91 -15.08 14.83 7.17
C VAL A 91 -15.88 14.00 8.16
N ALA A 92 -17.09 14.41 8.49
CA ALA A 92 -17.99 13.65 9.35
C ALA A 92 -18.32 12.29 8.73
N ARG A 93 -18.15 11.20 9.53
CA ARG A 93 -18.37 9.82 9.09
C ARG A 93 -19.44 9.11 9.87
N ALA A 94 -19.52 9.36 11.16
CA ALA A 94 -20.58 8.81 12.01
C ALA A 94 -20.96 9.85 13.07
N ALA A 95 -22.23 9.89 13.43
CA ALA A 95 -22.73 10.77 14.47
C ALA A 95 -23.93 10.13 15.16
N SER A 96 -24.14 10.47 16.44
CA SER A 96 -25.32 10.17 17.22
C SER A 96 -25.80 11.45 17.87
N GLY A 97 -27.06 11.86 17.59
CA GLY A 97 -27.62 13.15 17.95
C GLY A 97 -27.16 14.33 17.06
N LEU A 98 -26.33 14.08 16.05
CA LEU A 98 -25.81 15.04 15.06
C LEU A 98 -25.76 14.41 13.65
N GLU A 99 -26.75 13.63 13.30
CA GLU A 99 -26.80 12.88 12.03
C GLU A 99 -26.72 13.81 10.82
N GLU A 100 -27.16 15.07 10.98
CA GLU A 100 -27.07 16.12 9.95
C GLU A 100 -25.61 16.42 9.53
N GLU A 101 -24.62 16.27 10.43
CA GLU A 101 -23.22 16.45 10.09
C GLU A 101 -22.77 15.47 9.00
N VAL A 102 -23.22 14.21 9.11
CA VAL A 102 -22.90 13.15 8.15
C VAL A 102 -23.70 13.37 6.85
N GLN A 103 -25.01 13.66 6.96
CA GLN A 103 -25.90 13.84 5.81
C GLN A 103 -25.47 15.03 4.94
N GLN A 104 -25.04 16.14 5.55
CA GLN A 104 -24.57 17.32 4.85
C GLN A 104 -23.09 17.23 4.44
N GLY A 105 -22.39 16.17 4.87
CA GLY A 105 -20.98 15.96 4.55
C GLY A 105 -20.09 17.08 5.11
N VAL A 106 -20.28 17.44 6.37
CA VAL A 106 -19.53 18.51 7.05
C VAL A 106 -18.03 18.30 6.87
N ARG A 107 -17.35 19.38 6.45
CA ARG A 107 -15.91 19.43 6.22
C ARG A 107 -15.28 20.55 7.04
N ILE A 108 -14.30 20.20 7.88
CA ILE A 108 -13.61 21.15 8.76
C ILE A 108 -12.12 21.15 8.43
N PRO A 109 -11.53 22.29 8.04
CA PRO A 109 -10.10 22.37 7.78
C PRO A 109 -9.29 22.06 9.04
N VAL A 110 -8.20 21.31 8.91
CA VAL A 110 -7.24 21.10 10.00
C VAL A 110 -6.70 22.43 10.48
N GLY A 111 -6.64 22.63 11.79
CA GLY A 111 -6.21 23.87 12.45
C GLY A 111 -7.32 24.90 12.65
N ARG A 112 -8.54 24.71 12.13
CA ARG A 112 -9.65 25.65 12.26
C ARG A 112 -10.83 25.06 13.03
N GLY A 113 -11.48 25.90 13.83
CA GLY A 113 -12.60 25.49 14.67
C GLY A 113 -12.21 24.44 15.73
N PHE A 114 -13.20 23.90 16.42
CA PHE A 114 -13.00 22.93 17.52
C PHE A 114 -12.27 21.65 17.04
N ALA A 115 -12.87 20.89 16.14
CA ALA A 115 -12.30 19.63 15.67
C ALA A 115 -10.98 19.81 14.91
N GLY A 116 -10.86 20.88 14.10
CA GLY A 116 -9.63 21.17 13.35
C GLY A 116 -8.44 21.49 14.27
N ARG A 117 -8.67 22.16 15.40
CA ARG A 117 -7.63 22.42 16.42
C ARG A 117 -7.17 21.13 17.10
N ILE A 118 -8.10 20.24 17.45
CA ILE A 118 -7.78 18.92 18.03
C ILE A 118 -6.86 18.13 17.09
N ALA A 119 -7.22 18.05 15.83
CA ALA A 119 -6.42 17.34 14.84
C ALA A 119 -5.01 17.95 14.65
N ALA A 120 -4.91 19.28 14.63
CA ALA A 120 -3.64 19.99 14.47
C ALA A 120 -2.72 19.86 15.70
N GLN A 121 -3.31 19.90 16.93
CA GLN A 121 -2.56 19.84 18.18
C GLN A 121 -2.26 18.41 18.64
N GLY A 122 -2.99 17.41 18.16
CA GLY A 122 -2.82 16.02 18.56
C GLY A 122 -3.14 15.76 20.04
N ARG A 123 -4.01 16.56 20.65
CA ARG A 123 -4.40 16.45 22.07
C ARG A 123 -5.87 16.77 22.30
N PRO A 124 -6.48 16.26 23.38
CA PRO A 124 -7.86 16.59 23.74
C PRO A 124 -8.06 18.08 23.97
N VAL A 125 -9.26 18.55 23.66
CA VAL A 125 -9.73 19.93 23.92
C VAL A 125 -11.12 19.85 24.55
N VAL A 126 -11.33 20.67 25.58
CA VAL A 126 -12.60 20.84 26.26
C VAL A 126 -13.04 22.30 26.13
N LEU A 127 -14.32 22.51 25.85
CA LEU A 127 -14.99 23.83 25.88
C LEU A 127 -16.19 23.71 26.83
N ASP A 128 -16.09 24.32 28.00
CA ASP A 128 -17.15 24.29 29.01
C ASP A 128 -18.32 25.21 28.65
N ASP A 129 -18.07 26.23 27.85
CA ASP A 129 -19.10 27.09 27.23
C ASP A 129 -18.71 27.36 25.78
N VAL A 130 -19.61 26.96 24.86
CA VAL A 130 -19.35 27.05 23.43
C VAL A 130 -19.63 28.45 22.91
N ASP A 131 -18.58 29.12 22.44
CA ASP A 131 -18.66 30.41 21.76
C ASP A 131 -18.63 30.24 20.23
N HIS A 132 -19.38 31.11 19.52
CA HIS A 132 -19.41 31.18 18.06
C HIS A 132 -18.04 31.43 17.41
N THR A 133 -17.05 31.93 18.14
CA THR A 133 -15.69 32.16 17.61
C THR A 133 -14.83 30.89 17.60
N GLU A 134 -15.17 29.90 18.41
CA GLU A 134 -14.39 28.66 18.57
C GLU A 134 -14.89 27.49 17.74
N VAL A 135 -16.14 27.56 17.27
CA VAL A 135 -16.82 26.52 16.50
C VAL A 135 -17.13 27.01 15.10
N VAL A 136 -16.54 26.35 14.09
CA VAL A 136 -16.78 26.64 12.66
C VAL A 136 -18.01 25.88 12.14
N ASN A 137 -18.40 24.79 12.80
CA ASN A 137 -19.51 23.96 12.38
C ASN A 137 -20.86 24.59 12.79
N ALA A 138 -21.60 25.10 11.83
CA ALA A 138 -22.90 25.74 12.07
C ALA A 138 -23.92 24.79 12.72
N ILE A 139 -23.88 23.51 12.42
CA ILE A 139 -24.82 22.49 12.98
C ILE A 139 -24.71 22.44 14.50
N LEU A 140 -23.50 22.49 15.07
CA LEU A 140 -23.31 22.50 16.52
C LEU A 140 -23.97 23.72 17.20
N LEU A 141 -23.90 24.85 16.54
CA LEU A 141 -24.50 26.11 17.02
C LEU A 141 -26.04 26.07 16.89
N GLU A 142 -26.55 25.61 15.77
CA GLU A 142 -28.00 25.46 15.51
C GLU A 142 -28.66 24.47 16.47
N LYS A 143 -27.96 23.37 16.82
CA LYS A 143 -28.41 22.40 17.82
C LYS A 143 -28.37 22.92 19.25
N GLY A 144 -27.74 24.07 19.51
CA GLY A 144 -27.64 24.68 20.83
C GLY A 144 -26.67 23.97 21.77
N ILE A 145 -25.60 23.38 21.24
CA ILE A 145 -24.57 22.75 22.04
C ILE A 145 -23.93 23.77 22.98
N ARG A 146 -23.85 23.44 24.25
CA ARG A 146 -23.33 24.32 25.31
C ARG A 146 -21.93 23.94 25.76
N SER A 147 -21.61 22.67 25.81
CA SER A 147 -20.25 22.22 26.16
C SER A 147 -19.79 21.15 25.19
N LEU A 148 -18.51 21.16 24.85
CA LEU A 148 -17.87 20.22 23.91
C LEU A 148 -16.60 19.63 24.53
N MET A 149 -16.39 18.34 24.28
CA MET A 149 -15.13 17.65 24.56
C MET A 149 -14.77 16.79 23.36
N GLY A 150 -13.49 16.84 22.93
CA GLY A 150 -13.03 16.06 21.81
C GLY A 150 -11.60 15.57 21.99
N ALA A 151 -11.31 14.42 21.38
CA ALA A 151 -10.01 13.75 21.40
C ALA A 151 -9.57 13.38 19.98
N PRO A 152 -8.26 13.45 19.66
CA PRO A 152 -7.74 13.02 18.37
C PRO A 152 -7.72 11.50 18.27
N LEU A 153 -8.02 10.97 17.06
CA LEU A 153 -7.70 9.60 16.69
C LEU A 153 -6.25 9.57 16.20
N LEU A 154 -5.36 8.99 16.98
CA LEU A 154 -3.91 9.01 16.70
C LEU A 154 -3.41 7.66 16.19
N VAL A 155 -2.59 7.70 15.14
CA VAL A 155 -1.82 6.57 14.63
C VAL A 155 -0.39 7.05 14.41
N ASP A 156 0.58 6.42 15.06
CA ASP A 156 1.99 6.80 15.00
C ASP A 156 2.22 8.30 15.33
N GLY A 157 1.42 8.84 16.26
CA GLY A 157 1.48 10.24 16.67
C GLY A 157 0.85 11.24 15.70
N GLN A 158 0.24 10.78 14.62
CA GLN A 158 -0.47 11.61 13.66
C GLN A 158 -1.98 11.47 13.78
N ALA A 159 -2.71 12.58 13.73
CA ALA A 159 -4.16 12.55 13.75
C ALA A 159 -4.72 12.02 12.42
N ILE A 160 -5.52 10.96 12.50
CA ILE A 160 -6.30 10.42 11.38
C ILE A 160 -7.77 10.82 11.48
N GLY A 161 -8.17 11.47 12.57
CA GLY A 161 -9.53 11.91 12.80
C GLY A 161 -9.71 12.55 14.17
N VAL A 162 -10.94 12.84 14.52
CA VAL A 162 -11.38 13.40 15.80
C VAL A 162 -12.67 12.72 16.24
N LEU A 163 -12.73 12.32 17.50
CA LEU A 163 -13.95 11.90 18.20
C LEU A 163 -14.36 13.02 19.15
N HIS A 164 -15.61 13.46 19.09
CA HIS A 164 -16.08 14.47 20.02
C HIS A 164 -17.49 14.14 20.57
N VAL A 165 -17.78 14.71 21.72
CA VAL A 165 -19.07 14.68 22.38
C VAL A 165 -19.52 16.09 22.75
N GLY A 166 -20.83 16.31 22.80
CA GLY A 166 -21.40 17.59 23.16
C GLY A 166 -22.62 17.45 24.06
N THR A 167 -22.89 18.50 24.86
CA THR A 167 -24.07 18.57 25.73
C THR A 167 -24.89 19.84 25.43
N LEU A 168 -26.20 19.71 25.52
CA LEU A 168 -27.16 20.81 25.36
C LEU A 168 -27.31 21.68 26.61
N THR A 169 -26.82 21.18 27.73
CA THR A 169 -26.75 21.91 29.01
C THR A 169 -25.29 22.17 29.36
N PRO A 170 -24.97 23.29 30.04
CA PRO A 170 -23.60 23.55 30.51
C PRO A 170 -23.11 22.40 31.39
N ARG A 171 -21.94 21.88 31.05
CA ARG A 171 -21.27 20.78 31.76
C ARG A 171 -19.77 20.98 31.79
N THR A 172 -19.15 20.85 32.97
CA THR A 172 -17.71 20.72 33.09
C THR A 172 -17.31 19.24 33.01
N PHE A 173 -16.56 18.89 31.98
CA PHE A 173 -16.04 17.54 31.80
C PHE A 173 -14.86 17.31 32.76
N THR A 174 -14.89 16.17 33.45
CA THR A 174 -13.83 15.78 34.38
C THR A 174 -12.61 15.24 33.64
N THR A 175 -11.44 15.21 34.30
CA THR A 175 -10.23 14.55 33.77
C THR A 175 -10.52 13.08 33.38
N GLN A 176 -11.35 12.38 34.17
CA GLN A 176 -11.75 11.02 33.87
C GLN A 176 -12.57 10.92 32.56
N ASP A 177 -13.46 11.88 32.29
CA ASP A 177 -14.22 11.91 31.02
C ASP A 177 -13.25 12.10 29.85
N VAL A 178 -12.26 12.99 29.99
CA VAL A 178 -11.24 13.24 28.96
C VAL A 178 -10.39 11.98 28.71
N ASP A 179 -9.90 11.32 29.76
CA ASP A 179 -9.11 10.11 29.67
C ASP A 179 -9.90 8.97 29.01
N LEU A 180 -11.19 8.84 29.32
CA LEU A 180 -12.06 7.84 28.73
C LEU A 180 -12.29 8.11 27.24
N LEU A 181 -12.53 9.37 26.86
CA LEU A 181 -12.70 9.74 25.47
C LEU A 181 -11.42 9.50 24.68
N GLN A 182 -10.25 9.87 25.22
CA GLN A 182 -8.97 9.66 24.56
C GLN A 182 -8.67 8.17 24.37
N LEU A 183 -8.85 7.33 25.41
CA LEU A 183 -8.65 5.90 25.30
C LEU A 183 -9.57 5.27 24.24
N THR A 184 -10.81 5.77 24.14
CA THR A 184 -11.77 5.33 23.13
C THR A 184 -11.33 5.75 21.72
N ALA A 185 -10.85 6.99 21.59
CA ALA A 185 -10.31 7.52 20.34
C ALA A 185 -9.08 6.72 19.86
N ASP A 186 -8.16 6.37 20.76
CA ASP A 186 -6.97 5.57 20.42
C ASP A 186 -7.34 4.18 19.89
N ARG A 187 -8.31 3.52 20.52
CA ARG A 187 -8.80 2.21 20.03
C ARG A 187 -9.56 2.33 18.71
N ALA A 188 -10.39 3.35 18.56
CA ALA A 188 -11.07 3.63 17.31
C ALA A 188 -10.07 3.89 16.18
N ALA A 189 -9.00 4.61 16.45
CA ALA A 189 -7.94 4.89 15.48
C ALA A 189 -7.30 3.61 14.93
N LEU A 190 -6.94 2.67 15.82
CA LEU A 190 -6.38 1.38 15.42
C LEU A 190 -7.36 0.55 14.57
N ALA A 191 -8.63 0.52 14.97
CA ALA A 191 -9.67 -0.20 14.23
C ALA A 191 -9.92 0.41 12.84
N VAL A 192 -10.02 1.73 12.73
CA VAL A 192 -10.18 2.45 11.46
C VAL A 192 -8.97 2.19 10.56
N GLN A 193 -7.75 2.26 11.10
CA GLN A 193 -6.53 1.99 10.34
C GLN A 193 -6.52 0.57 9.78
N ALA A 194 -6.81 -0.43 10.61
CA ALA A 194 -6.82 -1.83 10.19
C ALA A 194 -7.84 -2.08 9.07
N LEU A 195 -9.07 -1.57 9.22
CA LEU A 195 -10.14 -1.72 8.24
C LEU A 195 -9.83 -0.99 6.92
N THR A 196 -9.36 0.25 6.99
CA THR A 196 -8.98 1.01 5.79
C THR A 196 -7.87 0.30 5.03
N SER A 197 -6.84 -0.18 5.74
CA SER A 197 -5.74 -0.93 5.13
C SER A 197 -6.20 -2.24 4.47
N GLN A 198 -7.16 -2.95 5.06
CA GLN A 198 -7.74 -4.17 4.45
C GLN A 198 -8.54 -3.86 3.18
N LEU A 199 -9.37 -2.82 3.20
CA LEU A 199 -10.14 -2.39 2.02
C LEU A 199 -9.23 -1.93 0.89
N ASP A 200 -8.21 -1.14 1.20
CA ASP A 200 -7.23 -0.68 0.21
C ASP A 200 -6.48 -1.87 -0.42
N ARG A 201 -6.08 -2.86 0.38
CA ARG A 201 -5.44 -4.09 -0.11
C ARG A 201 -6.38 -4.89 -1.01
N ALA A 202 -7.61 -5.08 -0.59
CA ALA A 202 -8.60 -5.83 -1.38
C ALA A 202 -8.92 -5.12 -2.71
N ALA A 203 -9.07 -3.80 -2.69
CA ALA A 203 -9.30 -2.99 -3.88
C ALA A 203 -8.10 -3.04 -4.84
N ALA A 204 -6.88 -2.90 -4.31
CA ALA A 204 -5.65 -2.99 -5.08
C ALA A 204 -5.49 -4.38 -5.72
N ALA A 205 -5.73 -5.46 -4.97
CA ALA A 205 -5.67 -6.82 -5.48
C ALA A 205 -6.73 -7.09 -6.56
N ALA A 206 -7.94 -6.55 -6.41
CA ALA A 206 -9.00 -6.65 -7.42
C ALA A 206 -8.63 -5.89 -8.71
N LEU A 207 -8.12 -4.66 -8.57
CA LEU A 207 -7.64 -3.85 -9.69
C LEU A 207 -6.50 -4.56 -10.43
N GLN A 208 -5.48 -5.02 -9.72
CA GLN A 208 -4.34 -5.71 -10.29
C GLN A 208 -4.76 -6.95 -11.09
N ARG A 209 -5.62 -7.81 -10.50
CA ARG A 209 -6.17 -8.98 -11.22
C ARG A 209 -6.93 -8.58 -12.50
N SER A 210 -7.64 -7.46 -12.49
CA SER A 210 -8.36 -6.98 -13.69
C SER A 210 -7.43 -6.43 -14.77
N LEU A 211 -6.23 -6.00 -14.39
CA LEU A 211 -5.24 -5.43 -15.30
C LEU A 211 -4.27 -6.47 -15.87
N LEU A 212 -4.13 -7.64 -15.25
CA LEU A 212 -3.37 -8.75 -15.84
C LEU A 212 -4.13 -9.40 -16.99
N PRO A 213 -3.45 -10.02 -17.98
CA PRO A 213 -4.10 -10.77 -19.02
C PRO A 213 -4.96 -11.90 -18.45
N SER A 214 -6.24 -11.97 -18.81
CA SER A 214 -7.13 -13.06 -18.39
C SER A 214 -6.77 -14.39 -19.06
N ALA A 215 -6.12 -14.35 -20.23
CA ALA A 215 -5.57 -15.49 -20.94
C ALA A 215 -4.42 -15.01 -21.83
N LEU A 216 -3.46 -15.90 -22.06
CA LEU A 216 -2.42 -15.69 -23.06
C LEU A 216 -2.99 -15.89 -24.47
N PRO A 217 -2.55 -15.12 -25.47
CA PRO A 217 -3.01 -15.29 -26.85
C PRO A 217 -2.60 -16.67 -27.38
N SER A 218 -3.50 -17.30 -28.14
CA SER A 218 -3.18 -18.54 -28.90
C SER A 218 -2.72 -18.16 -30.27
N LEU A 219 -1.46 -18.41 -30.59
CA LEU A 219 -0.86 -18.09 -31.88
C LEU A 219 -0.17 -19.33 -32.45
N PRO A 220 -0.23 -19.56 -33.80
CA PRO A 220 0.52 -20.65 -34.44
C PRO A 220 2.03 -20.49 -34.23
N GLY A 221 2.72 -21.59 -33.98
CA GLY A 221 4.17 -21.61 -33.89
C GLY A 221 4.76 -21.17 -32.52
N VAL A 222 3.92 -20.81 -31.54
CA VAL A 222 4.35 -20.40 -30.22
C VAL A 222 3.44 -20.97 -29.12
N GLN A 223 4.05 -21.45 -28.06
CA GLN A 223 3.40 -21.87 -26.83
C GLN A 223 3.85 -20.96 -25.69
N MET A 224 2.97 -20.68 -24.74
CA MET A 224 3.26 -19.74 -23.66
C MET A 224 2.67 -20.22 -22.35
N ALA A 225 3.35 -19.91 -21.26
CA ALA A 225 2.84 -20.05 -19.89
C ALA A 225 3.25 -18.84 -19.05
N ALA A 226 2.42 -18.49 -18.09
CA ALA A 226 2.73 -17.41 -17.17
C ALA A 226 2.34 -17.77 -15.74
N ARG A 227 3.03 -17.17 -14.78
CA ARG A 227 2.68 -17.21 -13.35
C ARG A 227 2.71 -15.80 -12.79
N TYR A 228 1.74 -15.52 -11.98
CA TYR A 228 1.70 -14.33 -11.15
C TYR A 228 1.39 -14.75 -9.71
N VAL A 229 2.27 -14.40 -8.79
CA VAL A 229 2.10 -14.69 -7.37
C VAL A 229 2.19 -13.37 -6.62
N PRO A 230 1.09 -12.93 -5.98
CA PRO A 230 1.13 -11.71 -5.18
C PRO A 230 1.98 -11.89 -3.94
N GLY A 231 2.74 -10.86 -3.58
CA GLY A 231 3.53 -10.81 -2.35
C GLY A 231 2.66 -10.79 -1.09
N THR A 232 3.27 -11.09 0.05
CA THR A 232 2.55 -11.20 1.34
C THR A 232 2.20 -9.86 1.99
N GLY A 233 2.72 -8.74 1.48
CA GLY A 233 2.56 -7.41 2.07
C GLY A 233 1.41 -6.60 1.47
N ASN A 234 1.72 -5.81 0.51
CA ASN A 234 0.80 -5.01 -0.28
C ASN A 234 0.81 -5.49 -1.72
N VAL A 235 -0.27 -5.22 -2.45
CA VAL A 235 -0.32 -5.42 -3.90
C VAL A 235 0.81 -4.62 -4.56
N GLY A 236 1.65 -5.27 -5.35
CA GLY A 236 2.82 -4.65 -5.98
C GLY A 236 2.54 -4.03 -7.33
N GLY A 237 3.62 -3.61 -7.97
CA GLY A 237 3.65 -2.99 -9.27
C GLY A 237 3.95 -3.93 -10.45
N ASP A 238 4.21 -5.21 -10.17
CA ASP A 238 4.58 -6.21 -11.16
C ASP A 238 3.48 -6.52 -12.17
N TRP A 239 3.85 -6.67 -13.41
CA TRP A 239 2.94 -7.14 -14.45
C TRP A 239 3.69 -7.82 -15.59
N TYR A 240 2.95 -8.61 -16.35
CA TYR A 240 3.32 -9.03 -17.70
C TYR A 240 2.18 -8.76 -18.68
N ASP A 241 2.51 -8.67 -19.96
CA ASP A 241 1.53 -8.57 -21.03
C ASP A 241 2.05 -9.24 -22.29
N VAL A 242 1.16 -9.90 -23.05
CA VAL A 242 1.48 -10.52 -24.33
C VAL A 242 0.32 -10.30 -25.29
N PHE A 243 0.60 -9.82 -26.48
CA PHE A 243 -0.41 -9.56 -27.49
C PHE A 243 0.17 -9.58 -28.90
N ALA A 244 -0.65 -10.02 -29.86
CA ALA A 244 -0.30 -9.97 -31.28
C ALA A 244 -0.50 -8.55 -31.82
N LEU A 245 0.39 -8.11 -32.70
CA LEU A 245 0.27 -6.88 -33.46
C LEU A 245 -0.45 -7.13 -34.80
N PRO A 246 -1.12 -6.12 -35.37
CA PRO A 246 -1.76 -6.25 -36.69
C PRO A 246 -0.80 -6.61 -37.82
N SER A 247 0.49 -6.27 -37.66
CA SER A 247 1.60 -6.61 -38.57
C SER A 247 2.04 -8.08 -38.49
N GLY A 248 1.47 -8.87 -37.56
CA GLY A 248 1.79 -10.28 -37.36
C GLY A 248 2.87 -10.57 -36.33
N GLU A 249 3.50 -9.53 -35.77
CA GLU A 249 4.50 -9.66 -34.71
C GLU A 249 3.83 -10.00 -33.38
N LEU A 250 4.59 -10.62 -32.48
CA LEU A 250 4.18 -10.84 -31.08
C LEU A 250 4.94 -9.87 -30.16
N CYS A 251 4.21 -9.06 -29.43
CA CYS A 251 4.79 -8.20 -28.41
C CYS A 251 4.60 -8.81 -27.02
N ALA A 252 5.70 -8.98 -26.28
CA ALA A 252 5.72 -9.42 -24.89
C ALA A 252 6.38 -8.35 -24.03
N VAL A 253 5.77 -8.03 -22.91
CA VAL A 253 6.25 -7.02 -21.98
C VAL A 253 6.21 -7.57 -20.56
N ILE A 254 7.23 -7.27 -19.78
CA ILE A 254 7.23 -7.49 -18.34
C ILE A 254 7.83 -6.25 -17.67
N GLY A 255 7.39 -5.94 -16.47
CA GLY A 255 7.89 -4.77 -15.76
C GLY A 255 7.43 -4.72 -14.32
N ASP A 256 7.97 -3.74 -13.61
CA ASP A 256 7.63 -3.44 -12.23
C ASP A 256 7.53 -1.92 -12.01
N VAL A 257 6.51 -1.49 -11.29
CA VAL A 257 6.28 -0.11 -10.85
C VAL A 257 6.76 0.05 -9.40
N ALA A 258 7.75 0.91 -9.19
CA ALA A 258 8.28 1.17 -7.86
C ALA A 258 7.19 1.58 -6.86
N GLY A 259 7.14 0.89 -5.72
CA GLY A 259 6.13 1.08 -4.66
C GLY A 259 5.10 -0.03 -4.61
N SER A 260 4.05 0.16 -3.82
CA SER A 260 3.04 -0.87 -3.60
C SER A 260 1.64 -0.29 -3.39
N GLY A 261 0.61 -1.15 -3.38
CA GLY A 261 -0.78 -0.79 -3.12
C GLY A 261 -1.50 -0.21 -4.33
N LEU A 262 -2.64 0.41 -4.07
CA LEU A 262 -3.54 0.91 -5.11
C LEU A 262 -2.87 1.90 -6.09
N ARG A 263 -1.93 2.72 -5.59
CA ARG A 263 -1.21 3.68 -6.42
C ARG A 263 -0.31 2.99 -7.46
N ALA A 264 0.47 2.00 -7.05
CA ALA A 264 1.34 1.23 -7.95
C ALA A 264 0.50 0.48 -8.99
N ALA A 265 -0.57 -0.20 -8.58
CA ALA A 265 -1.50 -0.87 -9.48
C ALA A 265 -2.15 0.09 -10.50
N ALA A 266 -2.55 1.29 -10.09
CA ALA A 266 -3.11 2.28 -10.99
C ALA A 266 -2.08 2.81 -12.01
N ILE A 267 -0.83 3.03 -11.62
CA ILE A 267 0.26 3.42 -12.52
C ILE A 267 0.53 2.26 -13.50
N MET A 268 0.64 1.03 -13.01
CA MET A 268 0.83 -0.17 -13.83
C MET A 268 -0.23 -0.28 -14.93
N GLY A 269 -1.51 -0.10 -14.58
CA GLY A 269 -2.60 -0.10 -15.57
C GLY A 269 -2.46 0.97 -16.65
N ARG A 270 -2.04 2.19 -16.29
CA ARG A 270 -1.77 3.28 -17.24
C ARG A 270 -0.55 3.01 -18.12
N VAL A 271 0.50 2.42 -17.56
CA VAL A 271 1.71 2.00 -18.29
C VAL A 271 1.36 0.93 -19.29
N ARG A 272 0.69 -0.14 -18.87
CA ARG A 272 0.26 -1.25 -19.73
C ARG A 272 -0.62 -0.78 -20.88
N SER A 273 -1.61 0.06 -20.62
CA SER A 273 -2.48 0.62 -21.66
C SER A 273 -1.70 1.47 -22.67
N ALA A 274 -0.74 2.28 -22.18
CA ALA A 274 0.10 3.09 -23.06
C ALA A 274 1.03 2.24 -23.93
N LEU A 275 1.66 1.21 -23.36
CA LEU A 275 2.51 0.28 -24.13
C LEU A 275 1.77 -0.39 -25.25
N ARG A 276 0.54 -0.89 -25.01
CA ARG A 276 -0.32 -1.44 -26.05
C ARG A 276 -0.62 -0.43 -27.15
N ALA A 277 -0.96 0.82 -26.78
CA ALA A 277 -1.25 1.87 -27.75
C ALA A 277 -0.03 2.20 -28.62
N TYR A 278 1.16 2.34 -28.00
CA TYR A 278 2.38 2.64 -28.74
C TYR A 278 2.86 1.47 -29.61
N ALA A 279 2.66 0.24 -29.16
CA ALA A 279 2.99 -0.94 -29.96
C ALA A 279 2.10 -1.09 -31.23
N LEU A 280 0.91 -0.48 -31.25
CA LEU A 280 0.09 -0.40 -32.47
C LEU A 280 0.64 0.59 -33.52
N GLU A 281 1.49 1.54 -33.08
CA GLU A 281 2.08 2.56 -33.95
C GLU A 281 3.48 2.20 -34.46
N THR A 282 4.21 1.38 -33.71
CA THR A 282 5.57 0.94 -34.04
C THR A 282 5.89 -0.41 -33.42
N SER A 283 6.58 -1.27 -34.16
CA SER A 283 7.11 -2.55 -33.67
C SER A 283 8.54 -2.42 -33.13
N ASN A 284 9.12 -1.23 -33.12
CA ASN A 284 10.44 -0.99 -32.52
C ASN A 284 10.30 -0.86 -30.99
N PRO A 285 10.85 -1.79 -30.16
CA PRO A 285 10.70 -1.75 -28.73
C PRO A 285 11.35 -0.51 -28.07
N ALA A 286 12.41 0.05 -28.66
CA ALA A 286 13.04 1.28 -28.15
C ALA A 286 12.13 2.50 -28.35
N ASP A 287 11.44 2.60 -29.48
CA ASP A 287 10.48 3.69 -29.74
C ASP A 287 9.27 3.59 -28.82
N ILE A 288 8.77 2.38 -28.56
CA ILE A 288 7.68 2.12 -27.61
C ILE A 288 8.06 2.65 -26.22
N LEU A 289 9.25 2.28 -25.72
CA LEU A 289 9.71 2.70 -24.40
C LEU A 289 10.07 4.20 -24.34
N THR A 290 10.55 4.79 -25.42
CA THR A 290 10.82 6.23 -25.51
C THR A 290 9.53 7.06 -25.38
N ARG A 291 8.46 6.65 -26.06
CA ARG A 291 7.14 7.29 -25.95
C ARG A 291 6.53 7.11 -24.57
N LEU A 292 6.71 5.92 -23.96
CA LEU A 292 6.30 5.68 -22.59
C LEU A 292 7.02 6.61 -21.62
N GLN A 293 8.33 6.76 -21.77
CA GLN A 293 9.16 7.69 -20.97
C GLN A 293 8.60 9.11 -21.02
N ALA A 294 8.36 9.64 -22.22
CA ALA A 294 7.84 11.00 -22.41
C ALA A 294 6.47 11.18 -21.75
N LYS A 295 5.59 10.19 -21.89
CA LYS A 295 4.27 10.22 -21.24
C LYS A 295 4.37 10.23 -19.73
N LEU A 296 5.17 9.32 -19.13
CA LEU A 296 5.28 9.24 -17.68
C LEU A 296 5.93 10.49 -17.08
N GLN A 297 6.97 11.01 -17.70
CA GLN A 297 7.59 12.26 -17.25
C GLN A 297 6.61 13.45 -17.20
N TYR A 298 5.65 13.50 -18.11
CA TYR A 298 4.70 14.58 -18.16
C TYR A 298 3.51 14.39 -17.20
N PHE A 299 2.92 13.19 -17.16
CA PHE A 299 1.69 12.93 -16.42
C PHE A 299 1.91 12.29 -15.05
N GLU A 300 3.05 11.62 -14.83
CA GLU A 300 3.36 10.85 -13.62
C GLU A 300 4.81 11.12 -13.19
N PRO A 301 5.19 12.38 -12.91
CA PRO A 301 6.61 12.77 -12.74
C PRO A 301 7.35 12.07 -11.60
N ASN A 302 6.62 11.42 -10.68
CA ASN A 302 7.19 10.68 -9.55
C ASN A 302 7.09 9.15 -9.72
N ALA A 303 6.67 8.66 -10.90
CA ALA A 303 6.60 7.23 -11.17
C ALA A 303 7.96 6.74 -11.67
N MET A 304 8.44 5.66 -11.07
CA MET A 304 9.62 4.92 -11.52
C MET A 304 9.18 3.52 -11.93
N VAL A 305 9.59 3.09 -13.13
CA VAL A 305 9.12 1.83 -13.71
C VAL A 305 10.26 1.13 -14.42
N THR A 306 10.48 -0.15 -14.11
CA THR A 306 11.33 -1.01 -14.92
C THR A 306 10.50 -1.72 -15.98
N VAL A 307 11.00 -1.83 -17.21
CA VAL A 307 10.30 -2.47 -18.33
C VAL A 307 11.26 -3.20 -19.22
N LEU A 308 10.94 -4.45 -19.55
CA LEU A 308 11.53 -5.20 -20.66
C LEU A 308 10.47 -5.39 -21.75
N CYS A 309 10.70 -4.83 -22.93
CA CYS A 309 9.85 -4.97 -24.09
C CYS A 309 10.52 -5.86 -25.12
N ALA A 310 9.85 -6.93 -25.53
CA ALA A 310 10.30 -7.90 -26.52
C ALA A 310 9.32 -7.95 -27.68
N VAL A 311 9.79 -7.77 -28.91
CA VAL A 311 9.00 -7.87 -30.12
C VAL A 311 9.57 -9.00 -30.99
N PHE A 312 8.77 -10.03 -31.22
CA PHE A 312 9.10 -11.18 -32.05
C PHE A 312 8.68 -10.91 -33.49
N THR A 313 9.52 -11.28 -34.44
CA THR A 313 9.16 -11.29 -35.85
C THR A 313 7.94 -12.20 -36.13
N PRO A 314 7.18 -12.00 -37.23
CA PRO A 314 6.04 -12.87 -37.55
C PRO A 314 6.39 -14.35 -37.63
N ASP A 315 7.61 -14.68 -38.10
CA ASP A 315 8.13 -16.06 -38.20
C ASP A 315 8.71 -16.57 -36.86
N LEU A 316 8.67 -15.73 -35.79
CA LEU A 316 9.18 -16.03 -34.45
C LEU A 316 10.67 -16.42 -34.41
N ASP A 317 11.44 -16.12 -35.47
CA ASP A 317 12.84 -16.51 -35.61
C ASP A 317 13.80 -15.52 -34.93
N ARG A 318 13.35 -14.28 -34.71
CA ARG A 318 14.12 -13.21 -34.05
C ARG A 318 13.30 -12.46 -33.04
N ILE A 319 13.98 -11.95 -32.03
CA ILE A 319 13.41 -11.14 -30.97
C ILE A 319 14.21 -9.86 -30.84
N ALA A 320 13.54 -8.72 -30.97
CA ALA A 320 14.09 -7.40 -30.68
C ALA A 320 13.72 -7.00 -29.25
N PHE A 321 14.71 -6.67 -28.43
CA PHE A 321 14.51 -6.24 -27.05
C PHE A 321 14.89 -4.78 -26.86
N SER A 322 14.18 -4.09 -25.98
CA SER A 322 14.64 -2.87 -25.32
C SER A 322 14.36 -2.98 -23.82
N SER A 323 15.36 -2.67 -23.00
CA SER A 323 15.27 -2.74 -21.54
C SER A 323 15.40 -1.36 -20.93
N ALA A 324 14.49 -1.05 -20.01
CA ALA A 324 14.49 0.16 -19.21
C ALA A 324 14.70 -0.22 -17.73
N GLY A 325 15.93 -0.48 -17.32
CA GLY A 325 16.28 -0.84 -15.94
C GLY A 325 15.77 -2.21 -15.48
N HIS A 326 15.25 -3.03 -16.39
CA HIS A 326 14.69 -4.35 -16.04
C HIS A 326 15.75 -5.45 -16.12
N LEU A 327 15.50 -6.55 -15.42
CA LEU A 327 16.36 -7.73 -15.41
C LEU A 327 16.50 -8.37 -16.80
N PRO A 328 17.67 -8.93 -17.12
CA PRO A 328 17.88 -9.60 -18.40
C PRO A 328 17.05 -10.90 -18.46
N PRO A 329 16.40 -11.20 -19.61
CA PRO A 329 15.72 -12.46 -19.78
C PRO A 329 16.69 -13.62 -19.94
N VAL A 330 16.21 -14.84 -19.69
CA VAL A 330 16.99 -16.06 -19.85
C VAL A 330 16.49 -16.83 -21.06
N LEU A 331 17.40 -17.31 -21.91
CA LEU A 331 17.09 -18.10 -23.10
C LEU A 331 17.67 -19.51 -22.98
N ALA A 332 16.82 -20.52 -23.08
CA ALA A 332 17.20 -21.92 -23.19
C ALA A 332 17.08 -22.39 -24.64
N ARG A 333 18.19 -22.84 -25.22
CA ARG A 333 18.26 -23.40 -26.58
C ARG A 333 18.32 -24.92 -26.53
N PRO A 334 17.69 -25.66 -27.48
CA PRO A 334 17.82 -27.11 -27.57
C PRO A 334 19.30 -27.54 -27.59
N GLY A 335 19.63 -28.48 -26.68
CA GLY A 335 21.00 -29.03 -26.59
C GLY A 335 22.05 -28.10 -25.95
N GLN A 336 21.66 -26.97 -25.41
CA GLN A 336 22.54 -26.02 -24.75
C GLN A 336 22.06 -25.70 -23.32
N ARG A 337 22.97 -25.24 -22.49
CA ARG A 337 22.60 -24.67 -21.17
C ARG A 337 21.89 -23.34 -21.39
N ALA A 338 20.87 -23.06 -20.56
CA ALA A 338 20.23 -21.75 -20.58
C ALA A 338 21.21 -20.65 -20.13
N GLU A 339 21.09 -19.50 -20.71
CA GLU A 339 21.95 -18.33 -20.47
C GLU A 339 21.14 -17.03 -20.39
N THR A 340 21.64 -16.07 -19.67
CA THR A 340 21.09 -14.71 -19.68
C THR A 340 21.36 -14.06 -21.03
N VAL A 341 20.37 -13.40 -21.60
CA VAL A 341 20.53 -12.60 -22.81
C VAL A 341 21.26 -11.31 -22.46
N ASN A 342 22.42 -11.09 -23.10
CA ASN A 342 23.19 -9.87 -22.91
C ASN A 342 22.51 -8.69 -23.60
N LEU A 343 21.82 -7.85 -22.85
CA LEU A 343 21.12 -6.66 -23.31
C LEU A 343 21.84 -5.39 -22.87
N THR A 344 21.80 -4.34 -23.68
CA THR A 344 22.07 -3.00 -23.21
C THR A 344 20.90 -2.57 -22.30
N ASN A 345 21.18 -2.36 -21.02
CA ASN A 345 20.19 -1.96 -20.05
C ASN A 345 20.20 -0.43 -19.90
N ASP A 346 19.21 0.23 -20.45
CA ASP A 346 19.02 1.67 -20.35
C ASP A 346 18.42 2.06 -18.98
N LEU A 347 18.41 3.35 -18.65
CA LEU A 347 17.81 3.84 -17.42
C LEU A 347 16.32 3.52 -17.37
N LEU A 348 15.84 3.21 -16.16
CA LEU A 348 14.41 2.94 -15.91
C LEU A 348 13.54 4.13 -16.34
N ILE A 349 12.29 3.86 -16.65
CA ILE A 349 11.28 4.87 -16.99
C ILE A 349 11.02 5.76 -15.77
N GLY A 350 10.98 7.08 -15.96
CA GLY A 350 10.81 8.07 -14.91
C GLY A 350 12.09 8.81 -14.55
N VAL A 351 13.27 8.22 -14.78
CA VAL A 351 14.55 8.92 -14.67
C VAL A 351 14.79 9.71 -15.94
N PRO A 352 15.08 11.03 -15.85
CA PRO A 352 15.42 11.83 -17.03
C PRO A 352 16.63 11.27 -17.75
N ASP A 353 16.49 10.96 -19.03
CA ASP A 353 17.59 10.51 -19.90
C ASP A 353 17.45 11.20 -21.25
N THR A 354 18.55 11.75 -21.74
CA THR A 354 18.67 12.38 -23.07
C THR A 354 19.30 11.44 -24.10
N ARG A 355 19.77 10.26 -23.66
CA ARG A 355 20.32 9.22 -24.54
C ARG A 355 19.19 8.46 -25.20
N GLY A 356 19.38 8.03 -26.42
CA GLY A 356 18.43 7.14 -27.09
C GLY A 356 18.40 5.76 -26.41
N ARG A 357 17.28 5.06 -26.53
CA ARG A 357 17.17 3.69 -26.06
C ARG A 357 17.75 2.72 -27.08
N HIS A 358 18.35 1.63 -26.58
CA HIS A 358 18.99 0.62 -27.39
C HIS A 358 18.03 -0.51 -27.74
N VAL A 359 18.30 -1.12 -28.90
CA VAL A 359 17.65 -2.37 -29.32
C VAL A 359 18.73 -3.45 -29.43
N THR A 360 18.48 -4.58 -28.80
CA THR A 360 19.28 -5.80 -28.95
C THR A 360 18.42 -6.85 -29.66
N THR A 361 18.93 -7.38 -30.78
CA THR A 361 18.22 -8.43 -31.52
C THR A 361 18.96 -9.76 -31.37
N ILE A 362 18.21 -10.82 -31.06
CA ILE A 362 18.74 -12.19 -30.98
C ILE A 362 17.93 -13.15 -31.83
N GLU A 363 18.50 -14.30 -32.15
CA GLU A 363 17.81 -15.40 -32.79
C GLU A 363 17.07 -16.27 -31.76
N MET A 364 15.86 -16.69 -32.11
CA MET A 364 15.04 -17.63 -31.35
C MET A 364 14.94 -18.95 -32.16
N PRO A 365 15.76 -19.95 -31.83
CA PRO A 365 15.73 -21.21 -32.59
C PRO A 365 14.43 -21.98 -32.33
N PRO A 366 14.03 -22.86 -33.30
CA PRO A 366 12.91 -23.78 -33.06
C PRO A 366 13.12 -24.61 -31.79
N GLY A 367 12.07 -24.72 -30.96
CA GLY A 367 12.15 -25.36 -29.66
C GLY A 367 12.85 -24.55 -28.57
N GLY A 368 13.33 -23.34 -28.87
CA GLY A 368 13.90 -22.41 -27.89
C GLY A 368 12.86 -21.90 -26.91
N VAL A 369 13.24 -21.62 -25.68
CA VAL A 369 12.39 -21.14 -24.57
C VAL A 369 12.98 -19.84 -24.00
N LEU A 370 12.22 -18.76 -24.09
CA LEU A 370 12.51 -17.48 -23.45
C LEU A 370 11.78 -17.38 -22.12
N CYS A 371 12.50 -16.97 -21.10
CA CYS A 371 12.01 -16.69 -19.75
C CYS A 371 12.19 -15.19 -19.43
N MET A 372 11.08 -14.49 -19.22
CA MET A 372 11.04 -13.12 -18.70
C MET A 372 10.48 -13.16 -17.27
N TYR A 373 11.01 -12.38 -16.35
CA TYR A 373 10.67 -12.46 -14.93
C TYR A 373 10.94 -11.16 -14.20
N THR A 374 10.24 -10.94 -13.08
CA THR A 374 10.50 -9.82 -12.16
C THR A 374 11.40 -10.26 -11.00
N ASP A 375 11.92 -9.31 -10.26
CA ASP A 375 12.88 -9.53 -9.18
C ASP A 375 12.33 -10.39 -8.04
N GLY A 376 11.02 -10.31 -7.75
CA GLY A 376 10.36 -11.16 -6.76
C GLY A 376 10.57 -12.66 -6.96
N LEU A 377 10.90 -13.09 -8.19
CA LEU A 377 11.26 -14.49 -8.47
C LEU A 377 12.64 -14.86 -7.89
N ILE A 378 13.62 -13.96 -8.01
CA ILE A 378 15.04 -14.25 -7.78
C ILE A 378 15.65 -13.50 -6.58
N GLU A 379 15.06 -12.37 -6.18
CA GLU A 379 15.58 -11.55 -5.09
C GLU A 379 15.26 -12.16 -3.73
N ARG A 380 16.29 -12.21 -2.87
CA ARG A 380 16.19 -12.61 -1.47
C ARG A 380 17.07 -11.68 -0.63
N ARG A 381 16.59 -11.30 0.55
CA ARG A 381 17.30 -10.38 1.45
C ARG A 381 18.66 -10.88 1.93
N ASP A 382 18.85 -12.18 1.93
CA ASP A 382 20.05 -12.88 2.46
C ASP A 382 21.06 -13.28 1.38
N ARG A 383 20.77 -13.05 0.09
CA ARG A 383 21.61 -13.55 -1.04
C ARG A 383 21.72 -12.50 -2.16
N PRO A 384 22.89 -12.45 -2.85
CA PRO A 384 23.04 -11.62 -4.03
C PRO A 384 22.07 -12.03 -5.15
N ILE A 385 21.61 -11.08 -5.93
CA ILE A 385 20.69 -11.31 -7.06
C ILE A 385 21.25 -12.28 -8.10
N ASP A 386 22.58 -12.26 -8.32
CA ASP A 386 23.28 -13.16 -9.23
C ASP A 386 23.11 -14.65 -8.86
N TYR A 387 22.95 -14.94 -7.58
CA TYR A 387 22.66 -16.30 -7.13
C TYR A 387 21.30 -16.78 -7.62
N GLY A 388 20.28 -15.91 -7.54
CA GLY A 388 18.94 -16.21 -8.06
C GLY A 388 18.94 -16.40 -9.58
N ILE A 389 19.64 -15.54 -10.30
CA ILE A 389 19.81 -15.65 -11.76
C ILE A 389 20.52 -16.96 -12.12
N GLY A 390 21.58 -17.35 -11.38
CA GLY A 390 22.27 -18.61 -11.58
C GLY A 390 21.36 -19.83 -11.41
N ARG A 391 20.53 -19.84 -10.36
CA ARG A 391 19.54 -20.92 -10.15
C ARG A 391 18.45 -20.94 -11.23
N LEU A 392 18.00 -19.78 -11.70
CA LEU A 392 17.05 -19.68 -12.80
C LEU A 392 17.63 -20.30 -14.09
N THR A 393 18.88 -19.97 -14.43
CA THR A 393 19.55 -20.52 -15.62
C THR A 393 19.79 -22.03 -15.50
N GLU A 394 19.97 -22.55 -14.30
CA GLU A 394 20.08 -24.00 -14.06
C GLU A 394 18.74 -24.75 -14.18
N ALA A 395 17.66 -24.10 -13.77
CA ALA A 395 16.31 -24.71 -13.75
C ALA A 395 15.60 -24.62 -15.08
N LEU A 396 15.89 -23.60 -15.90
CA LEU A 396 15.22 -23.39 -17.18
C LEU A 396 15.74 -24.38 -18.23
N THR A 397 14.81 -25.13 -18.80
CA THR A 397 15.09 -26.10 -19.87
C THR A 397 14.21 -25.82 -21.09
N PRO A 398 14.64 -26.20 -22.32
CA PRO A 398 13.86 -26.04 -23.55
C PRO A 398 12.72 -27.10 -23.62
N SER A 399 11.79 -27.03 -22.68
CA SER A 399 10.65 -27.95 -22.51
C SER A 399 9.31 -27.28 -22.79
N ASP A 400 8.22 -27.98 -22.57
CA ASP A 400 6.87 -27.41 -22.56
C ASP A 400 6.81 -26.21 -21.59
N PRO A 401 6.17 -25.08 -21.95
CA PRO A 401 6.16 -23.87 -21.11
C PRO A 401 5.59 -24.08 -19.72
N GLU A 402 4.58 -24.92 -19.55
CA GLU A 402 4.03 -25.24 -18.22
C GLU A 402 5.03 -26.03 -17.37
N VAL A 403 5.75 -26.95 -17.99
CA VAL A 403 6.83 -27.72 -17.33
C VAL A 403 7.97 -26.78 -16.96
N ALA A 404 8.39 -25.90 -17.85
CA ALA A 404 9.43 -24.91 -17.60
C ALA A 404 9.03 -23.96 -16.45
N CYS A 405 7.79 -23.44 -16.43
CA CYS A 405 7.26 -22.66 -15.32
C CYS A 405 7.33 -23.42 -13.99
N ALA A 406 6.86 -24.66 -13.98
CA ALA A 406 6.86 -25.49 -12.75
C ALA A 406 8.28 -25.76 -12.24
N SER A 407 9.22 -26.07 -13.14
CA SER A 407 10.63 -26.29 -12.80
C SER A 407 11.28 -25.05 -12.21
N VAL A 408 11.11 -23.90 -12.84
CA VAL A 408 11.62 -22.60 -12.38
C VAL A 408 11.02 -22.22 -11.02
N MET A 409 9.69 -22.32 -10.88
CA MET A 409 9.02 -22.01 -9.62
C MET A 409 9.48 -22.93 -8.49
N THR A 410 9.65 -24.22 -8.74
CA THR A 410 10.13 -25.20 -7.74
C THR A 410 11.57 -24.92 -7.34
N ALA A 411 12.43 -24.64 -8.31
CA ALA A 411 13.85 -24.38 -8.05
C ALA A 411 14.08 -23.09 -7.24
N LEU A 412 13.21 -22.09 -7.39
CA LEU A 412 13.33 -20.77 -6.75
C LEU A 412 12.37 -20.57 -5.56
N ALA A 413 11.45 -21.53 -5.31
CA ALA A 413 10.60 -21.56 -4.13
C ALA A 413 11.40 -21.97 -2.89
N ASP A 414 12.37 -21.18 -2.48
CA ASP A 414 12.97 -21.35 -1.17
C ASP A 414 11.93 -21.05 -0.09
N VAL A 415 11.86 -21.97 0.89
CA VAL A 415 10.91 -22.06 1.99
C VAL A 415 10.59 -20.69 2.62
N GLY A 416 9.45 -20.10 2.27
CA GLY A 416 8.93 -18.88 2.89
C GLY A 416 8.01 -18.08 1.94
N PRO A 417 7.13 -17.25 2.50
CA PRO A 417 6.28 -16.39 1.69
C PRO A 417 7.12 -15.36 0.93
N HIS A 418 6.81 -15.15 -0.35
CA HIS A 418 7.44 -14.10 -1.15
C HIS A 418 7.16 -12.74 -0.53
N SER A 419 8.20 -11.96 -0.29
CA SER A 419 8.04 -10.61 0.26
C SER A 419 7.52 -9.62 -0.78
N ASP A 420 7.74 -9.90 -2.07
CA ASP A 420 7.34 -9.09 -3.20
C ASP A 420 6.49 -9.89 -4.18
N ASP A 421 5.80 -9.18 -5.08
CA ASP A 421 5.07 -9.79 -6.18
C ASP A 421 6.05 -10.52 -7.11
N LEU A 422 5.54 -11.52 -7.81
CA LEU A 422 6.30 -12.31 -8.76
C LEU A 422 5.52 -12.41 -10.07
N ALA A 423 6.15 -11.99 -11.14
CA ALA A 423 5.67 -12.25 -12.49
C ALA A 423 6.69 -13.10 -13.24
N LEU A 424 6.22 -14.13 -13.90
CA LEU A 424 7.00 -15.04 -14.74
C LEU A 424 6.25 -15.29 -16.04
N LEU A 425 6.94 -15.09 -17.17
CA LEU A 425 6.41 -15.35 -18.51
C LEU A 425 7.40 -16.24 -19.28
N ILE A 426 6.91 -17.39 -19.73
CA ILE A 426 7.66 -18.34 -20.54
C ILE A 426 7.06 -18.35 -21.94
N ILE A 427 7.90 -18.17 -22.96
CA ILE A 427 7.53 -18.20 -24.38
C ILE A 427 8.42 -19.22 -25.09
N ARG A 428 7.82 -20.20 -25.74
CA ARG A 428 8.51 -21.24 -26.50
C ARG A 428 8.14 -21.15 -27.97
N ARG A 429 9.12 -21.07 -28.83
CA ARG A 429 8.91 -21.30 -30.26
C ARG A 429 8.68 -22.80 -30.52
N ASP A 430 7.68 -23.16 -31.32
CA ASP A 430 7.43 -24.55 -31.65
C ASP A 430 8.68 -25.20 -32.28
N PRO A 431 8.94 -26.48 -32.02
CA PRO A 431 10.02 -27.18 -32.67
C PRO A 431 9.73 -27.29 -34.18
N ALA A 432 10.79 -27.28 -34.98
CA ALA A 432 10.63 -27.51 -36.41
C ALA A 432 9.90 -28.84 -36.66
N PRO A 433 8.96 -28.91 -37.63
CA PRO A 433 8.30 -30.15 -37.94
C PRO A 433 9.32 -31.24 -38.29
N PRO A 434 9.09 -32.49 -37.87
CA PRO A 434 10.01 -33.59 -38.13
C PRO A 434 10.19 -33.74 -39.64
N GLY A 435 11.43 -33.52 -40.14
CA GLY A 435 11.82 -33.64 -41.55
C GLY A 435 12.25 -32.32 -42.21
N SER A 436 12.17 -31.16 -41.58
CA SER A 436 12.77 -29.92 -42.08
C SER A 436 14.26 -29.86 -41.68
N PHE A 437 15.14 -30.51 -42.43
CA PHE A 437 16.58 -30.24 -42.36
C PHE A 437 16.85 -28.91 -43.02
N PRO A 438 17.74 -28.06 -42.45
CA PRO A 438 18.21 -26.89 -43.16
C PRO A 438 18.81 -27.38 -44.48
N ALA A 439 18.36 -26.79 -45.58
CA ALA A 439 18.95 -27.06 -46.90
C ALA A 439 20.49 -26.77 -46.72
N SER A 440 21.27 -27.82 -46.78
CA SER A 440 22.73 -27.72 -46.85
C SER A 440 23.06 -26.79 -48.02
N ALA A 441 23.74 -25.69 -47.72
CA ALA A 441 24.31 -24.84 -48.76
C ALA A 441 25.16 -25.73 -49.68
N GLU A 442 24.70 -25.89 -50.93
CA GLU A 442 25.50 -26.55 -51.93
C GLU A 442 26.82 -25.73 -52.09
N PRO A 443 27.99 -26.38 -52.08
CA PRO A 443 29.21 -25.70 -52.41
C PRO A 443 29.15 -25.33 -53.91
N GLY A 444 29.07 -24.02 -54.21
CA GLY A 444 29.16 -23.48 -55.55
C GLY A 444 30.41 -23.99 -56.24
N GLU A 445 30.26 -24.81 -57.25
CA GLU A 445 31.25 -25.08 -58.26
C GLU A 445 31.36 -23.87 -59.19
N GLY A 446 32.60 -23.40 -59.41
CA GLY A 446 32.97 -22.55 -60.55
C GLY A 446 33.82 -21.37 -60.21
#